data_64c2ccae59d773dcbb91456dd5247f6d
#
_entry.id   64c2ccae59d773dcbb91456dd5247f6d
#
_cell.length_a   1.000
_cell.length_b   1.000
_cell.length_c   1.000
_cell.angle_alpha   90.00
_cell.angle_beta   90.00
_cell.angle_gamma   90.00
#
_symmetry.space_group_name_H-M   'P 1'
#
loop_
_entity.id
_entity.type
_entity.pdbx_description
1 polymer ?
#
loop_
_entity_poly.entity_id
_entity_poly.type
_entity_poly.pdbx_seq_one_letter_code
_entity_poly.pdbx_strand_id
1 'polypeptide(L)'
;MAESVEGQETRAVLQIGSFVNGYGPTIGLQQFDYILGVDGTPFLGTAKQFNALFAYEDEEDAAAHVDETWILTVKRDQTAFNISVTQSLGAKFDEVDADAHPMSETDLAMLTAATRSGLIEYMVFHDMQKNAELVDRSKSLLAMVCPPFWFLNQRMPEAALASILAFFVALTVHWILGVVFYLMLCIYSGREQGNMLVAFMSFRKFIYLQTIVAENELSAQR
;
A
#
# COMPACT_ATOMS: atom_id res chain seq x y z
N MET A 1 -47.63 25.75 6.54
CA MET A 1 -47.15 24.73 5.57
C MET A 1 -45.71 25.15 5.28
N ALA A 2 -44.75 24.51 5.96
CA ALA A 2 -43.35 24.63 5.66
C ALA A 2 -42.94 23.28 5.06
N GLU A 3 -42.74 23.27 3.72
CA GLU A 3 -42.16 22.15 3.02
C GLU A 3 -40.74 21.96 3.50
N SER A 4 -40.51 20.83 4.13
CA SER A 4 -39.17 20.32 4.40
C SER A 4 -38.47 20.11 3.06
N VAL A 5 -37.47 20.93 2.77
CA VAL A 5 -36.51 20.66 1.72
C VAL A 5 -35.69 19.45 2.23
N GLU A 6 -36.13 18.25 1.84
CA GLU A 6 -35.30 17.05 1.93
C GLU A 6 -33.99 17.35 1.21
N GLY A 7 -32.88 17.29 1.99
CA GLY A 7 -31.56 17.52 1.47
C GLY A 7 -31.28 16.57 0.31
N GLN A 8 -31.15 17.11 -0.89
CA GLN A 8 -30.52 16.39 -1.99
C GLN A 8 -29.13 15.99 -1.50
N GLU A 9 -28.93 14.71 -1.23
CA GLU A 9 -27.61 14.15 -1.02
C GLU A 9 -26.80 14.46 -2.28
N THR A 10 -25.92 15.42 -2.15
CA THR A 10 -25.01 15.82 -3.25
C THR A 10 -24.13 14.62 -3.54
N ARG A 11 -24.37 13.95 -4.65
CA ARG A 11 -23.51 12.86 -5.13
C ARG A 11 -22.24 13.47 -5.69
N ALA A 12 -21.21 13.51 -4.89
CA ALA A 12 -19.92 14.06 -5.28
C ALA A 12 -18.85 12.97 -5.30
N VAL A 13 -18.00 13.01 -6.31
CA VAL A 13 -16.74 12.26 -6.36
C VAL A 13 -15.66 13.15 -5.78
N LEU A 14 -14.78 12.60 -4.96
CA LEU A 14 -13.71 13.36 -4.35
C LEU A 14 -12.47 13.38 -5.26
N GLN A 15 -11.99 14.57 -5.57
CA GLN A 15 -10.71 14.79 -6.24
C GLN A 15 -9.68 15.29 -5.23
N ILE A 16 -8.46 14.78 -5.28
CA ILE A 16 -7.37 15.25 -4.42
C ILE A 16 -6.87 16.59 -4.93
N GLY A 17 -7.15 17.67 -4.20
CA GLY A 17 -6.72 19.03 -4.53
C GLY A 17 -5.28 19.31 -4.08
N SER A 18 -4.96 18.98 -2.81
CA SER A 18 -3.60 19.15 -2.27
C SER A 18 -3.39 18.26 -1.05
N PHE A 19 -2.14 18.01 -0.69
CA PHE A 19 -1.78 17.28 0.53
C PHE A 19 -1.36 18.25 1.63
N VAL A 20 -1.85 17.99 2.85
CA VAL A 20 -1.50 18.73 4.06
C VAL A 20 -0.32 18.05 4.77
N ASN A 21 -0.24 16.72 4.66
CA ASN A 21 0.87 15.92 5.18
C ASN A 21 1.47 15.05 4.07
N GLY A 22 2.57 14.37 4.39
CA GLY A 22 3.31 13.57 3.42
C GLY A 22 2.78 12.16 3.19
N TYR A 23 1.73 11.70 3.89
CA TYR A 23 1.31 10.29 3.81
C TYR A 23 0.74 9.92 2.43
N GLY A 24 -0.21 10.69 1.91
CA GLY A 24 -0.79 10.42 0.59
C GLY A 24 0.28 10.27 -0.51
N PRO A 25 1.22 11.20 -0.65
CA PRO A 25 2.33 11.04 -1.60
C PRO A 25 3.24 9.84 -1.33
N THR A 26 3.47 9.44 -0.07
CA THR A 26 4.32 8.26 0.24
C THR A 26 3.72 6.95 -0.20
N ILE A 27 2.40 6.86 -0.30
CA ILE A 27 1.68 5.70 -0.84
C ILE A 27 1.39 5.83 -2.35
N GLY A 28 1.90 6.89 -2.99
CA GLY A 28 1.85 7.08 -4.43
C GLY A 28 0.65 7.87 -4.95
N LEU A 29 -0.18 8.47 -4.08
CA LEU A 29 -1.24 9.36 -4.49
C LEU A 29 -0.70 10.69 -5.03
N GLN A 30 -1.40 11.25 -6.00
CA GLN A 30 -1.05 12.52 -6.65
C GLN A 30 -2.21 13.51 -6.60
N GLN A 31 -1.90 14.79 -6.83
CA GLN A 31 -2.93 15.78 -7.07
C GLN A 31 -3.75 15.39 -8.30
N PHE A 32 -5.03 15.70 -8.26
CA PHE A 32 -6.03 15.40 -9.30
C PHE A 32 -6.40 13.92 -9.41
N ASP A 33 -5.91 13.04 -8.56
CA ASP A 33 -6.45 11.69 -8.44
C ASP A 33 -7.90 11.75 -7.92
N TYR A 34 -8.77 10.91 -8.48
CA TYR A 34 -10.16 10.78 -8.03
C TYR A 34 -10.31 9.55 -7.14
N ILE A 35 -11.03 9.69 -6.03
CA ILE A 35 -11.42 8.57 -5.17
C ILE A 35 -12.77 8.05 -5.67
N LEU A 36 -12.79 6.85 -6.22
CA LEU A 36 -14.00 6.22 -6.76
C LEU A 36 -14.74 5.40 -5.71
N GLY A 37 -14.02 4.80 -4.76
CA GLY A 37 -14.63 3.96 -3.74
C GLY A 37 -13.71 3.52 -2.64
N VAL A 38 -14.31 2.91 -1.62
CA VAL A 38 -13.67 2.37 -0.43
C VAL A 38 -14.15 0.94 -0.25
N ASP A 39 -13.24 -0.01 -0.05
CA ASP A 39 -13.50 -1.44 0.17
C ASP A 39 -14.49 -2.04 -0.84
N GLY A 40 -14.31 -1.68 -2.11
CA GLY A 40 -15.16 -2.16 -3.19
C GLY A 40 -16.55 -1.52 -3.29
N THR A 41 -16.85 -0.56 -2.42
CA THR A 41 -18.11 0.18 -2.46
C THR A 41 -17.87 1.55 -3.09
N PRO A 42 -18.66 1.98 -4.09
CA PRO A 42 -18.56 3.32 -4.64
C PRO A 42 -18.73 4.37 -3.54
N PHE A 43 -17.83 5.32 -3.47
CA PHE A 43 -17.92 6.42 -2.52
C PHE A 43 -18.42 7.68 -3.24
N LEU A 44 -19.65 8.07 -2.94
CA LEU A 44 -20.29 9.27 -3.48
C LEU A 44 -20.70 10.16 -2.31
N GLY A 45 -19.73 10.79 -1.67
CA GLY A 45 -19.96 11.56 -0.45
C GLY A 45 -19.07 12.78 -0.37
N THR A 46 -19.20 13.52 0.71
CA THR A 46 -18.42 14.73 0.98
C THR A 46 -17.04 14.41 1.54
N ALA A 47 -16.10 15.34 1.42
CA ALA A 47 -14.77 15.27 2.03
C ALA A 47 -14.83 15.04 3.54
N LYS A 48 -15.84 15.59 4.21
CA LYS A 48 -16.06 15.39 5.65
C LYS A 48 -16.43 13.94 5.97
N GLN A 49 -17.33 13.34 5.18
CA GLN A 49 -17.72 11.92 5.35
C GLN A 49 -16.53 10.99 5.10
N PHE A 50 -15.73 11.28 4.06
CA PHE A 50 -14.53 10.51 3.78
C PHE A 50 -13.51 10.56 4.92
N ASN A 51 -13.23 11.76 5.44
CA ASN A 51 -12.29 11.91 6.55
C ASN A 51 -12.81 11.25 7.84
N ALA A 52 -14.13 11.17 8.03
CA ALA A 52 -14.73 10.49 9.18
C ALA A 52 -14.47 8.96 9.18
N LEU A 53 -14.21 8.33 8.03
CA LEU A 53 -13.82 6.92 7.96
C LEU A 53 -12.49 6.63 8.68
N PHE A 54 -11.63 7.64 8.81
CA PHE A 54 -10.30 7.54 9.43
C PHE A 54 -10.22 8.28 10.78
N ALA A 55 -11.35 8.84 11.26
CA ALA A 55 -11.41 9.53 12.54
C ALA A 55 -11.78 8.52 13.63
N TYR A 56 -10.86 8.24 14.51
CA TYR A 56 -11.10 7.48 15.73
C TYR A 56 -11.54 8.44 16.84
N GLU A 57 -12.58 8.07 17.59
CA GLU A 57 -13.13 8.96 18.62
C GLU A 57 -12.21 9.05 19.85
N ASP A 58 -11.43 8.00 20.16
CA ASP A 58 -10.53 7.92 21.31
C ASP A 58 -9.19 7.25 20.97
N GLU A 59 -8.12 7.52 21.78
CA GLU A 59 -6.80 6.89 21.65
C GLU A 59 -6.84 5.36 21.87
N GLU A 60 -7.79 4.85 22.66
CA GLU A 60 -8.00 3.41 22.87
C GLU A 60 -8.58 2.73 21.61
N ASP A 61 -9.51 3.39 20.93
CA ASP A 61 -10.07 2.91 19.66
C ASP A 61 -9.01 2.94 18.55
N ALA A 62 -8.19 3.99 18.50
CA ALA A 62 -7.07 4.06 17.56
C ALA A 62 -6.07 2.90 17.76
N ALA A 63 -5.80 2.49 19.00
CA ALA A 63 -4.92 1.36 19.30
C ALA A 63 -5.52 0.00 18.94
N ALA A 64 -6.85 -0.15 18.99
CA ALA A 64 -7.55 -1.37 18.61
C ALA A 64 -7.60 -1.56 17.07
N HIS A 65 -7.57 -0.46 16.31
CA HIS A 65 -7.68 -0.44 14.84
C HIS A 65 -6.36 -0.21 14.09
N VAL A 66 -5.21 -0.31 14.79
CA VAL A 66 -3.86 -0.12 14.18
C VAL A 66 -3.61 -1.03 12.97
N ASP A 67 -4.33 -2.15 12.87
CA ASP A 67 -4.21 -3.11 11.76
C ASP A 67 -5.35 -3.01 10.72
N GLU A 68 -6.31 -2.08 10.88
CA GLU A 68 -7.35 -1.89 9.86
C GLU A 68 -6.75 -1.25 8.61
N THR A 69 -6.89 -1.98 7.53
CA THR A 69 -6.41 -1.56 6.22
C THR A 69 -7.61 -1.35 5.30
N TRP A 70 -7.78 -0.13 4.82
CA TRP A 70 -8.80 0.24 3.86
C TRP A 70 -8.26 0.12 2.44
N ILE A 71 -9.08 -0.36 1.53
CA ILE A 71 -8.72 -0.43 0.12
C ILE A 71 -9.43 0.70 -0.61
N LEU A 72 -8.67 1.68 -1.08
CA LEU A 72 -9.20 2.76 -1.89
C LEU A 72 -9.06 2.42 -3.37
N THR A 73 -10.15 2.56 -4.12
CA THR A 73 -10.12 2.56 -5.57
C THR A 73 -9.93 3.99 -6.04
N VAL A 74 -8.83 4.22 -6.71
CA VAL A 74 -8.39 5.54 -7.17
C VAL A 74 -8.30 5.55 -8.68
N LYS A 75 -8.67 6.67 -9.30
CA LYS A 75 -8.54 6.88 -10.75
C LYS A 75 -7.57 8.02 -11.00
N ARG A 76 -6.60 7.76 -11.84
CA ARG A 76 -5.65 8.71 -12.38
C ARG A 76 -5.77 8.72 -13.90
N ASP A 77 -6.13 9.86 -14.48
CA ASP A 77 -6.40 9.99 -15.91
C ASP A 77 -7.43 8.94 -16.40
N GLN A 78 -6.98 7.93 -17.13
CA GLN A 78 -7.82 6.85 -17.69
C GLN A 78 -7.64 5.52 -16.95
N THR A 79 -6.78 5.48 -15.92
CA THR A 79 -6.43 4.22 -15.24
C THR A 79 -6.98 4.23 -13.82
N ALA A 80 -7.74 3.19 -13.48
CA ALA A 80 -8.16 2.91 -12.10
C ALA A 80 -7.23 1.87 -11.47
N PHE A 81 -6.90 2.04 -10.19
CA PHE A 81 -6.09 1.11 -9.42
C PHE A 81 -6.51 1.10 -7.96
N ASN A 82 -6.21 0.01 -7.28
CA ASN A 82 -6.49 -0.15 -5.85
C ASN A 82 -5.23 0.09 -5.03
N ILE A 83 -5.39 0.78 -3.91
CA ILE A 83 -4.32 1.15 -3.00
C ILE A 83 -4.74 0.86 -1.55
N SER A 84 -3.82 0.36 -0.76
CA SER A 84 -4.02 0.08 0.66
C SER A 84 -3.70 1.31 1.49
N VAL A 85 -4.58 1.64 2.43
CA VAL A 85 -4.49 2.82 3.30
C VAL A 85 -4.77 2.42 4.74
N THR A 86 -3.88 2.80 5.66
CA THR A 86 -3.98 2.47 7.09
C THR A 86 -4.29 3.68 7.98
N GLN A 87 -4.29 4.87 7.40
CA GLN A 87 -4.54 6.12 8.14
C GLN A 87 -5.08 7.21 7.21
N SER A 88 -5.53 8.31 7.77
CA SER A 88 -6.02 9.46 7.00
C SER A 88 -4.98 9.94 5.96
N LEU A 89 -5.44 10.21 4.75
CA LEU A 89 -4.60 10.66 3.65
C LEU A 89 -3.95 12.03 3.90
N GLY A 90 -4.51 12.82 4.82
CA GLY A 90 -4.06 14.19 5.07
C GLY A 90 -4.15 15.07 3.82
N ALA A 91 -5.19 14.86 3.04
CA ALA A 91 -5.44 15.59 1.79
C ALA A 91 -6.61 16.56 1.95
N LYS A 92 -6.58 17.64 1.16
CA LYS A 92 -7.76 18.46 0.89
C LYS A 92 -8.41 17.95 -0.38
N PHE A 93 -9.72 17.79 -0.34
CA PHE A 93 -10.50 17.25 -1.44
C PHE A 93 -11.35 18.35 -2.05
N ASP A 94 -11.43 18.34 -3.36
CA ASP A 94 -12.40 19.10 -4.13
C ASP A 94 -13.58 18.15 -4.44
N GLU A 95 -14.78 18.61 -4.18
CA GLU A 95 -16.01 17.86 -4.44
C GLU A 95 -16.45 18.14 -5.88
N VAL A 96 -16.41 17.11 -6.72
CA VAL A 96 -16.74 17.19 -8.14
C VAL A 96 -18.05 16.45 -8.38
N ASP A 97 -18.91 16.99 -9.24
CA ASP A 97 -20.19 16.37 -9.58
C ASP A 97 -19.97 14.96 -10.17
N ALA A 98 -20.60 13.97 -9.56
CA ALA A 98 -20.52 12.58 -10.00
C ALA A 98 -21.08 12.37 -11.42
N ASP A 99 -22.07 13.16 -11.83
CA ASP A 99 -22.69 13.05 -13.16
C ASP A 99 -21.74 13.57 -14.26
N ALA A 100 -20.80 14.44 -13.90
CA ALA A 100 -19.76 14.91 -14.81
C ALA A 100 -18.62 13.90 -15.02
N HIS A 101 -18.50 12.93 -14.11
CA HIS A 101 -17.44 11.89 -14.14
C HIS A 101 -18.05 10.49 -13.99
N PRO A 102 -18.79 9.98 -14.98
CA PRO A 102 -19.37 8.66 -14.91
C PRO A 102 -18.29 7.58 -14.80
N MET A 103 -18.53 6.61 -13.93
CA MET A 103 -17.64 5.46 -13.79
C MET A 103 -17.69 4.60 -15.05
N SER A 104 -16.55 4.25 -15.59
CA SER A 104 -16.44 3.33 -16.70
C SER A 104 -16.63 1.87 -16.23
N GLU A 105 -16.83 0.94 -17.18
CA GLU A 105 -16.86 -0.49 -16.85
C GLU A 105 -15.56 -0.98 -16.18
N THR A 106 -14.44 -0.41 -16.58
CA THR A 106 -13.12 -0.68 -15.98
C THR A 106 -13.04 -0.20 -14.54
N ASP A 107 -13.61 0.97 -14.23
CA ASP A 107 -13.64 1.51 -12.87
C ASP A 107 -14.50 0.61 -11.96
N LEU A 108 -15.65 0.15 -12.45
CA LEU A 108 -16.52 -0.79 -11.72
C LEU A 108 -15.86 -2.16 -11.52
N ALA A 109 -15.10 -2.65 -12.50
CA ALA A 109 -14.34 -3.89 -12.36
C ALA A 109 -13.26 -3.77 -11.28
N MET A 110 -12.56 -2.62 -11.20
CA MET A 110 -11.57 -2.35 -10.14
C MET A 110 -12.21 -2.25 -8.76
N LEU A 111 -13.37 -1.60 -8.63
CA LEU A 111 -14.15 -1.59 -7.39
C LEU A 111 -14.53 -2.99 -6.95
N THR A 112 -15.05 -3.81 -7.87
CA THR A 112 -15.42 -5.20 -7.56
C THR A 112 -14.19 -6.02 -7.14
N ALA A 113 -13.04 -5.80 -7.76
CA ALA A 113 -11.79 -6.46 -7.39
C ALA A 113 -11.36 -6.11 -5.95
N ALA A 114 -11.63 -4.90 -5.47
CA ALA A 114 -11.28 -4.45 -4.12
C ALA A 114 -12.02 -5.22 -3.01
N THR A 115 -13.15 -5.90 -3.31
CA THR A 115 -13.90 -6.71 -2.33
C THR A 115 -13.42 -8.14 -2.20
N ARG A 116 -12.52 -8.60 -3.07
CA ARG A 116 -12.10 -10.00 -3.10
C ARG A 116 -11.09 -10.30 -1.99
N SER A 117 -11.33 -11.41 -1.30
CA SER A 117 -10.38 -11.97 -0.35
C SER A 117 -9.13 -12.48 -1.08
N GLY A 118 -7.95 -12.16 -0.55
CA GLY A 118 -6.68 -12.65 -1.12
C GLY A 118 -5.94 -11.62 -1.98
N LEU A 119 -6.27 -10.35 -1.83
CA LEU A 119 -5.52 -9.26 -2.45
C LEU A 119 -4.09 -9.21 -1.89
N ILE A 120 -3.13 -9.02 -2.78
CA ILE A 120 -1.71 -8.93 -2.47
C ILE A 120 -1.25 -7.50 -2.74
N GLU A 121 -0.47 -6.95 -1.81
CA GLU A 121 0.18 -5.66 -1.98
C GLU A 121 1.43 -5.81 -2.85
N TYR A 122 1.48 -5.05 -3.94
CA TYR A 122 2.64 -4.96 -4.82
C TYR A 122 3.26 -3.57 -4.74
N MET A 123 4.55 -3.52 -4.51
CA MET A 123 5.33 -2.29 -4.67
C MET A 123 5.76 -2.15 -6.11
N VAL A 124 5.46 -1.00 -6.69
CA VAL A 124 5.82 -0.65 -8.07
C VAL A 124 7.10 0.16 -8.07
N PHE A 125 8.09 -0.33 -8.77
CA PHE A 125 9.37 0.35 -8.99
C PHE A 125 9.60 0.57 -10.47
N HIS A 126 10.31 1.65 -10.85
CA HIS A 126 10.87 1.74 -12.20
C HIS A 126 12.34 2.08 -12.21
N ASP A 127 12.99 1.62 -13.25
CA ASP A 127 14.35 2.03 -13.57
C ASP A 127 14.38 3.39 -14.32
N MET A 128 15.57 3.88 -14.62
CA MET A 128 15.76 5.08 -15.41
C MET A 128 15.23 4.96 -16.86
N GLN A 129 14.96 3.74 -17.33
CA GLN A 129 14.43 3.46 -18.67
C GLN A 129 12.89 3.31 -18.65
N LYS A 130 12.25 3.57 -17.50
CA LYS A 130 10.80 3.43 -17.26
C LYS A 130 10.27 1.99 -17.37
N ASN A 131 11.13 0.97 -17.24
CA ASN A 131 10.63 -0.39 -17.08
C ASN A 131 10.08 -0.53 -15.66
N ALA A 132 8.83 -0.94 -15.53
CA ALA A 132 8.21 -1.21 -14.25
C ALA A 132 8.59 -2.60 -13.75
N GLU A 133 8.99 -2.72 -12.49
CA GLU A 133 9.17 -3.99 -11.77
C GLU A 133 8.22 -4.02 -10.58
N LEU A 134 7.44 -5.09 -10.49
CA LEU A 134 6.50 -5.33 -9.40
C LEU A 134 7.17 -6.25 -8.37
N VAL A 135 7.10 -5.86 -7.12
CA VAL A 135 7.63 -6.64 -6.01
C VAL A 135 6.52 -6.91 -5.01
N ASP A 136 6.26 -8.19 -4.76
CA ASP A 136 5.29 -8.64 -3.76
C ASP A 136 5.75 -8.19 -2.37
N ARG A 137 4.87 -7.46 -1.67
CA ARG A 137 5.08 -6.97 -0.30
C ARG A 137 4.52 -7.92 0.76
N SER A 138 3.89 -9.04 0.36
CA SER A 138 3.30 -9.95 1.33
C SER A 138 4.32 -10.44 2.37
N LYS A 139 3.89 -10.54 3.62
CA LYS A 139 4.75 -11.03 4.70
C LYS A 139 5.05 -12.51 4.47
N SER A 140 6.30 -12.83 4.20
CA SER A 140 6.77 -14.19 4.00
C SER A 140 7.25 -14.80 5.32
N LEU A 141 6.66 -15.90 5.72
CA LEU A 141 7.16 -16.71 6.86
C LEU A 141 8.59 -17.19 6.63
N LEU A 142 8.99 -17.37 5.36
CA LEU A 142 10.35 -17.79 5.03
C LEU A 142 11.40 -16.75 5.50
N ALA A 143 11.09 -15.47 5.50
CA ALA A 143 11.97 -14.43 6.02
C ALA A 143 12.18 -14.54 7.54
N MET A 144 11.19 -15.04 8.28
CA MET A 144 11.30 -15.24 9.73
C MET A 144 12.04 -16.52 10.09
N VAL A 145 11.86 -17.61 9.30
CA VAL A 145 12.41 -18.92 9.62
C VAL A 145 13.78 -19.11 8.99
N CYS A 146 13.97 -18.68 7.76
CA CYS A 146 15.22 -18.89 7.04
C CYS A 146 15.59 -17.68 6.14
N PRO A 147 16.07 -16.57 6.73
CA PRO A 147 16.39 -15.35 6.01
C PRO A 147 17.29 -15.52 4.78
N PRO A 148 18.36 -16.33 4.79
CA PRO A 148 19.20 -16.49 3.62
C PRO A 148 18.46 -17.05 2.40
N PHE A 149 17.52 -17.99 2.60
CA PHE A 149 16.71 -18.53 1.51
C PHE A 149 15.67 -17.52 1.03
N TRP A 150 15.12 -16.70 1.93
CA TRP A 150 14.23 -15.63 1.55
C TRP A 150 14.97 -14.58 0.69
N PHE A 151 16.19 -14.18 1.04
CA PHE A 151 17.00 -13.30 0.21
C PHE A 151 17.24 -13.86 -1.20
N LEU A 152 17.53 -15.16 -1.30
CA LEU A 152 17.68 -15.81 -2.62
C LEU A 152 16.37 -15.77 -3.44
N ASN A 153 15.25 -16.05 -2.79
CA ASN A 153 13.93 -15.99 -3.42
C ASN A 153 13.58 -14.58 -3.94
N GLN A 154 14.00 -13.54 -3.19
CA GLN A 154 13.84 -12.14 -3.58
C GLN A 154 14.93 -11.64 -4.55
N ARG A 155 15.73 -12.54 -5.13
CA ARG A 155 16.81 -12.21 -6.05
C ARG A 155 17.88 -11.27 -5.47
N MET A 156 18.17 -11.43 -4.16
CA MET A 156 19.19 -10.68 -3.42
C MET A 156 20.37 -11.59 -3.01
N PRO A 157 21.16 -12.12 -3.96
CA PRO A 157 22.19 -13.11 -3.66
C PRO A 157 23.32 -12.53 -2.79
N GLU A 158 23.60 -11.22 -2.90
CA GLU A 158 24.62 -10.55 -2.10
C GLU A 158 24.24 -10.53 -0.62
N ALA A 159 22.96 -10.22 -0.30
CA ALA A 159 22.45 -10.21 1.07
C ALA A 159 22.42 -11.63 1.65
N ALA A 160 22.04 -12.64 0.84
CA ALA A 160 22.08 -14.05 1.24
C ALA A 160 23.51 -14.48 1.60
N LEU A 161 24.48 -14.18 0.72
CA LEU A 161 25.89 -14.54 0.95
C LEU A 161 26.45 -13.83 2.18
N ALA A 162 26.19 -12.52 2.31
CA ALA A 162 26.65 -11.74 3.47
C ALA A 162 26.09 -12.29 4.79
N SER A 163 24.81 -12.63 4.83
CA SER A 163 24.17 -13.20 6.03
C SER A 163 24.75 -14.57 6.41
N ILE A 164 25.02 -15.43 5.43
CA ILE A 164 25.66 -16.74 5.64
C ILE A 164 27.08 -16.57 6.15
N LEU A 165 27.88 -15.71 5.53
CA LEU A 165 29.26 -15.44 5.96
C LEU A 165 29.30 -14.88 7.38
N ALA A 166 28.45 -13.90 7.69
CA ALA A 166 28.37 -13.31 9.02
C ALA A 166 28.00 -14.37 10.08
N PHE A 167 27.07 -15.26 9.76
CA PHE A 167 26.71 -16.38 10.64
C PHE A 167 27.91 -17.31 10.92
N PHE A 168 28.65 -17.71 9.89
CA PHE A 168 29.84 -18.55 10.08
C PHE A 168 30.92 -17.82 10.88
N VAL A 169 31.16 -16.55 10.63
CA VAL A 169 32.12 -15.75 11.43
C VAL A 169 31.68 -15.70 12.89
N ALA A 170 30.40 -15.49 13.18
CA ALA A 170 29.89 -15.52 14.55
C ALA A 170 30.10 -16.89 15.22
N LEU A 171 29.88 -17.99 14.48
CA LEU A 171 30.13 -19.36 14.97
C LEU A 171 31.61 -19.63 15.30
N THR A 172 32.54 -19.09 14.52
CA THR A 172 33.99 -19.29 14.81
C THR A 172 34.43 -18.61 16.10
N VAL A 173 33.75 -17.50 16.48
CA VAL A 173 34.04 -16.79 17.74
C VAL A 173 33.43 -17.58 18.92
N HIS A 174 32.15 -17.87 18.85
CA HIS A 174 31.44 -18.67 19.87
C HIS A 174 30.11 -19.16 19.34
N TRP A 175 29.79 -20.42 19.57
CA TRP A 175 28.54 -21.02 19.06
C TRP A 175 27.25 -20.31 19.53
N ILE A 176 27.24 -19.81 20.79
CA ILE A 176 26.10 -19.03 21.33
C ILE A 176 25.92 -17.73 20.52
N LEU A 177 27.03 -17.06 20.15
CA LEU A 177 26.99 -15.84 19.34
C LEU A 177 26.36 -16.11 17.97
N GLY A 178 26.69 -17.26 17.34
CA GLY A 178 26.04 -17.69 16.11
C GLY A 178 24.53 -17.86 16.25
N VAL A 179 24.07 -18.51 17.31
CA VAL A 179 22.64 -18.68 17.59
C VAL A 179 21.94 -17.34 17.80
N VAL A 180 22.53 -16.46 18.64
CA VAL A 180 21.96 -15.13 18.91
C VAL A 180 21.88 -14.30 17.61
N PHE A 181 22.96 -14.29 16.82
CA PHE A 181 23.00 -13.61 15.53
C PHE A 181 21.89 -14.12 14.59
N TYR A 182 21.73 -15.44 14.48
CA TYR A 182 20.69 -16.04 13.64
C TYR A 182 19.28 -15.63 14.10
N LEU A 183 19.00 -15.69 15.40
CA LEU A 183 17.70 -15.27 15.95
C LEU A 183 17.42 -13.79 15.68
N MET A 184 18.43 -12.93 15.87
CA MET A 184 18.29 -11.50 15.56
C MET A 184 18.02 -11.29 14.07
N LEU A 185 18.70 -12.00 13.19
CA LEU A 185 18.49 -11.94 11.74
C LEU A 185 17.06 -12.38 11.37
N CYS A 186 16.54 -13.46 11.98
CA CYS A 186 15.16 -13.92 11.78
C CYS A 186 14.13 -12.86 12.19
N ILE A 187 14.31 -12.27 13.39
CA ILE A 187 13.40 -11.24 13.90
C ILE A 187 13.46 -9.99 13.00
N TYR A 188 14.67 -9.53 12.67
CA TYR A 188 14.86 -8.36 11.84
C TYR A 188 14.27 -8.55 10.44
N SER A 189 14.62 -9.66 9.75
CA SER A 189 14.08 -9.96 8.44
C SER A 189 12.56 -10.11 8.45
N GLY A 190 12.00 -10.72 9.51
CA GLY A 190 10.54 -10.88 9.64
C GLY A 190 9.78 -9.57 9.79
N ARG A 191 10.38 -8.58 10.49
CA ARG A 191 9.73 -7.27 10.73
C ARG A 191 9.92 -6.30 9.57
N GLU A 192 11.11 -6.26 9.00
CA GLU A 192 11.56 -5.20 8.10
C GLU A 192 11.59 -5.63 6.62
N GLN A 193 10.85 -6.69 6.24
CA GLN A 193 10.82 -7.22 4.87
C GLN A 193 10.63 -6.13 3.81
N GLY A 194 9.60 -5.29 3.98
CA GLY A 194 9.28 -4.23 3.03
C GLY A 194 10.40 -3.18 2.90
N ASN A 195 10.95 -2.74 4.03
CA ASN A 195 12.02 -1.74 4.04
C ASN A 195 13.32 -2.30 3.42
N MET A 196 13.60 -3.59 3.64
CA MET A 196 14.74 -4.27 3.02
C MET A 196 14.60 -4.36 1.50
N LEU A 197 13.38 -4.67 1.01
CA LEU A 197 13.08 -4.69 -0.43
C LEU A 197 13.25 -3.30 -1.06
N VAL A 198 12.69 -2.26 -0.44
CA VAL A 198 12.85 -0.87 -0.91
C VAL A 198 14.31 -0.45 -0.93
N ALA A 199 15.06 -0.74 0.15
CA ALA A 199 16.49 -0.41 0.22
C ALA A 199 17.30 -1.13 -0.88
N PHE A 200 17.01 -2.41 -1.13
CA PHE A 200 17.67 -3.18 -2.17
C PHE A 200 17.34 -2.66 -3.57
N MET A 201 16.08 -2.36 -3.85
CA MET A 201 15.66 -1.80 -5.14
C MET A 201 16.28 -0.42 -5.38
N SER A 202 16.36 0.42 -4.33
CA SER A 202 17.04 1.71 -4.40
C SER A 202 18.53 1.55 -4.69
N PHE A 203 19.20 0.54 -4.11
CA PHE A 203 20.60 0.22 -4.42
C PHE A 203 20.79 -0.18 -5.89
N ARG A 204 19.81 -0.89 -6.48
CA ARG A 204 19.77 -1.23 -7.91
C ARG A 204 19.36 -0.05 -8.80
N LYS A 205 19.19 1.16 -8.25
CA LYS A 205 18.78 2.39 -8.94
C LYS A 205 17.33 2.35 -9.46
N PHE A 206 16.48 1.55 -8.84
CA PHE A 206 15.06 1.63 -9.05
C PHE A 206 14.47 2.72 -8.16
N ILE A 207 13.49 3.43 -8.67
CA ILE A 207 12.75 4.46 -7.96
C ILE A 207 11.39 3.86 -7.56
N TYR A 208 11.08 3.91 -6.28
CA TYR A 208 9.76 3.54 -5.79
C TYR A 208 8.71 4.54 -6.25
N LEU A 209 7.61 4.05 -6.80
CA LEU A 209 6.50 4.86 -7.27
C LEU A 209 5.33 4.85 -6.30
N GLN A 210 4.76 3.67 -6.11
CA GLN A 210 3.55 3.48 -5.32
C GLN A 210 3.37 2.02 -4.91
N THR A 211 2.49 1.78 -3.94
CA THR A 211 2.00 0.44 -3.63
C THR A 211 0.60 0.30 -4.21
N ILE A 212 0.34 -0.78 -4.94
CA ILE A 212 -0.97 -1.13 -5.47
C ILE A 212 -1.43 -2.45 -4.88
N VAL A 213 -2.73 -2.68 -4.87
CA VAL A 213 -3.33 -3.92 -4.39
C VAL A 213 -3.99 -4.64 -5.56
N ALA A 214 -3.62 -5.89 -5.79
CA ALA A 214 -4.13 -6.69 -6.90
C ALA A 214 -4.24 -8.17 -6.52
N GLU A 215 -5.05 -8.95 -7.26
CA GLU A 215 -5.19 -10.39 -7.03
C GLU A 215 -3.95 -11.19 -7.45
N ASN A 216 -3.24 -10.69 -8.44
CA ASN A 216 -2.03 -11.32 -8.98
C ASN A 216 -1.18 -10.29 -9.73
N GLU A 217 0.05 -10.68 -10.07
CA GLU A 217 1.00 -9.83 -10.77
C GLU A 217 0.47 -9.34 -12.15
N LEU A 218 -0.27 -10.18 -12.87
CA LEU A 218 -0.83 -9.81 -14.18
C LEU A 218 -1.92 -8.73 -14.08
N SER A 219 -2.72 -8.74 -13.01
CA SER A 219 -3.71 -7.69 -12.77
C SER A 219 -3.06 -6.39 -12.28
N ALA A 220 -1.91 -6.48 -11.61
CA ALA A 220 -1.12 -5.33 -11.19
C ALA A 220 -0.37 -4.63 -12.34
N GLN A 221 -0.13 -5.31 -13.47
CA GLN A 221 0.56 -4.75 -14.65
C GLN A 221 -0.37 -4.02 -15.63
N ARG A 222 -1.67 -4.13 -15.46
CA ARG A 222 -2.68 -3.48 -16.31
C ARG A 222 -3.04 -2.10 -15.79
#